data_04a5c376cb68ae42cfe222b29f75598c
#
_entry.id   04a5c376cb68ae42cfe222b29f75598c
#
_cell.length_a   1.000
_cell.length_b   1.000
_cell.length_c   1.000
_cell.angle_alpha   90.00
_cell.angle_beta   90.00
_cell.angle_gamma   90.00
#
_symmetry.space_group_name_H-M   'P 1'
#
loop_
_entity.id
_entity.type
_entity.pdbx_description
1 polymer ?
#
loop_
_entity_poly.entity_id
_entity_poly.type
_entity_poly.pdbx_seq_one_letter_code
_entity_poly.pdbx_strand_id
1 'polypeptide(L)'
;NVVKVESDKEIINFRKEEGQIDIFSSITLDKLYKYLITYGYYIKSVPSYPGASIGGCIAANVHGQNHYNEGCFANHVVKIKIFHPERGVISLSRDENKEIFFLTIGGYGVTGIILEATLQVYAVQSNIVEVTNVSFNSIYESYEILMNEKENYDYFHGWCGISPSGKQKGIMSLGKISDKGFKSDNKHKSHDVFPFHNANKINLFGTFVMSLINLIYFVSNKFFYKKTKTLYDFLFPSANNFFYFSMFGNKGVIEHQVIIPHSNVSLYIRELENIISNNRPRISLCHMKLFSGKTHYVNFDGDGFCLALHFVNNNVSNIVLKEIDKIDIKYNCVSNLVKDSRLSTEVIGKQYPHYEKFVNSVKEYDPTLKFSNLITEKIFNN
;
A
#
# COMPACT_ATOMS: atom_id res chain seq x y z
N ASN A 1 20.95 13.46 -6.92
CA ASN A 1 21.83 12.69 -6.03
C ASN A 1 20.99 11.73 -5.20
N VAL A 2 21.45 10.52 -5.01
CA VAL A 2 20.82 9.51 -4.17
C VAL A 2 21.68 9.33 -2.93
N VAL A 3 21.08 9.44 -1.74
CA VAL A 3 21.77 9.16 -0.48
C VAL A 3 21.33 7.78 0.00
N LYS A 4 22.29 6.90 0.23
CA LYS A 4 22.07 5.57 0.78
C LYS A 4 22.37 5.60 2.28
N VAL A 5 21.39 5.20 3.09
CA VAL A 5 21.57 5.02 4.52
C VAL A 5 21.96 3.57 4.75
N GLU A 6 23.15 3.33 5.26
CA GLU A 6 23.66 2.00 5.60
C GLU A 6 24.06 1.94 7.06
N SER A 7 23.86 0.78 7.67
CA SER A 7 24.33 0.48 9.00
C SER A 7 24.67 -1.01 9.11
N ASP A 8 25.79 -1.33 9.70
CA ASP A 8 26.20 -2.71 10.00
C ASP A 8 25.28 -3.34 11.08
N LYS A 9 24.60 -2.51 11.86
CA LYS A 9 23.74 -2.90 12.95
C LYS A 9 22.32 -2.35 12.68
N GLU A 10 21.46 -3.18 12.08
CA GLU A 10 20.12 -2.73 11.66
C GLU A 10 19.14 -2.57 12.84
N ILE A 11 19.33 -3.33 13.94
CA ILE A 11 18.50 -3.26 15.15
C ILE A 11 19.35 -2.66 16.27
N ILE A 12 18.82 -1.60 16.88
CA ILE A 12 19.50 -0.86 17.96
C ILE A 12 19.13 -1.46 19.31
N ASN A 13 17.83 -1.58 19.60
CA ASN A 13 17.33 -2.07 20.87
C ASN A 13 15.90 -2.62 20.74
N PHE A 14 15.58 -3.68 21.48
CA PHE A 14 14.22 -4.22 21.56
C PHE A 14 13.75 -4.27 23.02
N ARG A 15 12.87 -3.36 23.40
CA ARG A 15 12.22 -3.24 24.71
C ARG A 15 10.92 -4.05 24.70
N LYS A 16 11.02 -5.34 25.00
CA LYS A 16 9.89 -6.28 24.92
C LYS A 16 8.71 -5.89 25.80
N GLU A 17 8.97 -5.47 27.02
CA GLU A 17 7.94 -5.12 28.00
C GLU A 17 7.12 -3.91 27.56
N GLU A 18 7.75 -2.97 26.84
CA GLU A 18 7.09 -1.81 26.26
C GLU A 18 6.47 -2.11 24.89
N GLY A 19 6.81 -3.25 24.29
CA GLY A 19 6.46 -3.57 22.91
C GLY A 19 7.09 -2.59 21.90
N GLN A 20 8.30 -2.09 22.17
CA GLN A 20 8.95 -1.09 21.32
C GLN A 20 10.31 -1.56 20.80
N ILE A 21 10.59 -1.24 19.55
CA ILE A 21 11.86 -1.54 18.91
C ILE A 21 12.48 -0.29 18.28
N ASP A 22 13.77 -0.06 18.58
CA ASP A 22 14.58 0.99 17.96
C ASP A 22 15.42 0.37 16.84
N ILE A 23 15.35 0.95 15.66
CA ILE A 23 15.95 0.41 14.44
C ILE A 23 16.53 1.51 13.56
N PHE A 24 17.50 1.16 12.72
CA PHE A 24 17.88 2.00 11.60
C PHE A 24 16.83 1.93 10.48
N SER A 25 16.58 3.06 9.82
CA SER A 25 15.55 3.21 8.79
C SER A 25 15.79 2.35 7.54
N SER A 26 17.02 1.88 7.33
CA SER A 26 17.43 1.04 6.20
C SER A 26 16.99 -0.42 6.31
N ILE A 27 16.64 -0.91 7.52
CA ILE A 27 16.15 -2.27 7.70
C ILE A 27 14.89 -2.52 6.85
N THR A 28 14.84 -3.67 6.18
CA THR A 28 13.68 -4.08 5.42
C THR A 28 12.62 -4.73 6.32
N LEU A 29 11.37 -4.68 5.88
CA LEU A 29 10.28 -5.38 6.56
C LEU A 29 10.52 -6.89 6.68
N ASP A 30 11.13 -7.52 5.66
CA ASP A 30 11.52 -8.94 5.69
C ASP A 30 12.42 -9.25 6.88
N LYS A 31 13.51 -8.50 7.01
CA LYS A 31 14.47 -8.71 8.10
C LYS A 31 13.86 -8.42 9.46
N LEU A 32 13.11 -7.33 9.56
CA LEU A 32 12.45 -6.93 10.79
C LEU A 32 11.39 -7.95 11.22
N TYR A 33 10.56 -8.44 10.29
CA TYR A 33 9.58 -9.49 10.57
C TYR A 33 10.25 -10.77 11.07
N LYS A 34 11.29 -11.25 10.37
CA LYS A 34 12.04 -12.45 10.76
C LYS A 34 12.65 -12.34 12.14
N TYR A 35 13.14 -11.15 12.50
CA TYR A 35 13.66 -10.91 13.85
C TYR A 35 12.53 -10.93 14.89
N LEU A 36 11.47 -10.14 14.69
CA LEU A 36 10.40 -9.99 15.68
C LEU A 36 9.63 -11.28 15.94
N ILE A 37 9.35 -12.07 14.89
CA ILE A 37 8.56 -13.29 15.01
C ILE A 37 9.24 -14.37 15.89
N THR A 38 10.58 -14.36 15.97
CA THR A 38 11.31 -15.26 16.88
C THR A 38 11.04 -14.98 18.35
N TYR A 39 10.59 -13.75 18.65
CA TYR A 39 10.19 -13.33 19.99
C TYR A 39 8.66 -13.33 20.20
N GLY A 40 7.90 -13.76 19.20
CA GLY A 40 6.43 -13.72 19.22
C GLY A 40 5.85 -12.32 19.06
N TYR A 41 6.56 -11.44 18.32
CA TYR A 41 6.10 -10.08 18.00
C TYR A 41 6.02 -9.84 16.48
N TYR A 42 5.25 -8.83 16.09
CA TYR A 42 5.15 -8.39 14.69
C TYR A 42 4.69 -6.93 14.60
N ILE A 43 4.73 -6.37 13.39
CA ILE A 43 4.10 -5.08 13.07
C ILE A 43 2.76 -5.35 12.39
N LYS A 44 1.70 -4.75 12.88
CA LYS A 44 0.34 -5.04 12.41
C LYS A 44 0.07 -4.51 11.01
N SER A 45 0.41 -3.26 10.70
CA SER A 45 0.13 -2.65 9.40
C SER A 45 1.40 -2.56 8.56
N VAL A 46 1.49 -3.37 7.50
CA VAL A 46 2.64 -3.43 6.59
C VAL A 46 2.17 -3.53 5.13
N PRO A 47 2.93 -3.00 4.16
CA PRO A 47 2.62 -3.15 2.75
C PRO A 47 2.86 -4.59 2.29
N SER A 48 2.29 -4.97 1.15
CA SER A 48 2.39 -6.34 0.61
C SER A 48 3.80 -6.76 0.16
N TYR A 49 4.75 -5.82 0.05
CA TYR A 49 6.13 -6.08 -0.40
C TYR A 49 7.12 -6.06 0.77
N PRO A 50 7.78 -7.18 1.10
CA PRO A 50 8.65 -7.30 2.27
C PRO A 50 10.01 -6.61 2.11
N GLY A 51 10.44 -6.29 0.89
CA GLY A 51 11.69 -5.59 0.59
C GLY A 51 11.64 -4.08 0.85
N ALA A 52 10.50 -3.52 1.25
CA ALA A 52 10.40 -2.11 1.59
C ALA A 52 11.20 -1.81 2.86
N SER A 53 11.98 -0.72 2.86
CA SER A 53 12.68 -0.24 4.05
C SER A 53 11.73 0.47 5.01
N ILE A 54 12.04 0.46 6.30
CA ILE A 54 11.24 1.16 7.30
C ILE A 54 11.18 2.67 7.04
N GLY A 55 12.30 3.27 6.64
CA GLY A 55 12.31 4.69 6.23
C GLY A 55 11.35 4.97 5.07
N GLY A 56 11.30 4.09 4.07
CA GLY A 56 10.35 4.18 2.96
C GLY A 56 8.90 3.99 3.41
N CYS A 57 8.66 3.04 4.33
CA CYS A 57 7.32 2.82 4.91
C CYS A 57 6.80 4.06 5.66
N ILE A 58 7.66 4.73 6.43
CA ILE A 58 7.34 5.97 7.14
C ILE A 58 7.11 7.12 6.14
N ALA A 59 8.04 7.33 5.21
CA ALA A 59 7.97 8.43 4.25
C ALA A 59 6.73 8.37 3.34
N ALA A 60 6.26 7.17 3.02
CA ALA A 60 5.06 6.94 2.22
C ALA A 60 3.79 6.72 3.04
N ASN A 61 3.88 6.66 4.36
CA ASN A 61 2.80 6.25 5.26
C ASN A 61 2.03 5.05 4.72
N VAL A 62 2.75 3.95 4.50
CA VAL A 62 2.20 2.75 3.85
C VAL A 62 1.05 2.14 4.65
N HIS A 63 0.22 1.35 3.98
CA HIS A 63 -0.93 0.67 4.57
C HIS A 63 -0.92 -0.83 4.31
N GLY A 64 -1.58 -1.59 5.17
CA GLY A 64 -1.72 -3.05 5.10
C GLY A 64 -3.06 -3.53 4.54
N GLN A 65 -3.30 -4.84 4.71
CA GLN A 65 -4.57 -5.52 4.39
C GLN A 65 -5.60 -5.39 5.52
N ASN A 66 -5.18 -4.83 6.64
CA ASN A 66 -5.94 -4.63 7.88
C ASN A 66 -6.14 -3.15 8.21
N HIS A 67 -6.12 -2.28 7.19
CA HIS A 67 -6.23 -0.84 7.42
C HIS A 67 -7.51 -0.46 8.19
N TYR A 68 -8.61 -1.16 7.96
CA TYR A 68 -9.86 -0.92 8.68
C TYR A 68 -9.67 -1.00 10.21
N ASN A 69 -8.89 -1.99 10.68
CA ASN A 69 -8.67 -2.23 12.10
C ASN A 69 -7.47 -1.46 12.67
N GLU A 70 -6.40 -1.31 11.90
CA GLU A 70 -5.09 -0.87 12.40
C GLU A 70 -4.60 0.46 11.81
N GLY A 71 -5.27 0.98 10.78
CA GLY A 71 -4.87 2.19 10.06
C GLY A 71 -3.59 2.03 9.25
N CYS A 72 -2.92 3.16 9.02
CA CYS A 72 -1.64 3.23 8.31
C CYS A 72 -0.44 2.95 9.22
N PHE A 73 0.74 2.86 8.62
CA PHE A 73 2.01 2.64 9.30
C PHE A 73 2.31 3.70 10.38
N ALA A 74 1.84 4.93 10.19
CA ALA A 74 1.93 6.04 11.14
C ALA A 74 1.46 5.68 12.55
N ASN A 75 0.47 4.80 12.68
CA ASN A 75 -0.09 4.41 13.98
C ASN A 75 0.90 3.60 14.83
N HIS A 76 1.92 3.02 14.18
CA HIS A 76 2.95 2.22 14.83
C HIS A 76 4.28 2.97 15.01
N VAL A 77 4.38 4.21 14.53
CA VAL A 77 5.59 5.05 14.66
C VAL A 77 5.51 5.84 15.97
N VAL A 78 6.47 5.60 16.87
CA VAL A 78 6.58 6.29 18.16
C VAL A 78 7.51 7.50 18.05
N LYS A 79 8.70 7.28 17.48
CA LYS A 79 9.76 8.30 17.36
C LYS A 79 10.52 8.13 16.05
N ILE A 80 11.02 9.24 15.51
CA ILE A 80 11.86 9.26 14.31
C ILE A 80 13.06 10.17 14.58
N LYS A 81 14.25 9.79 14.09
CA LYS A 81 15.38 10.72 13.92
C LYS A 81 15.58 10.98 12.44
N ILE A 82 15.63 12.24 12.08
CA ILE A 82 15.93 12.69 10.71
C ILE A 82 17.21 13.49 10.67
N PHE A 83 17.87 13.53 9.51
CA PHE A 83 18.95 14.46 9.21
C PHE A 83 18.50 15.48 8.18
N HIS A 84 18.72 16.77 8.49
CA HIS A 84 18.54 17.87 7.56
C HIS A 84 19.86 18.65 7.44
N PRO A 85 20.31 19.05 6.24
CA PRO A 85 21.63 19.68 6.04
C PRO A 85 21.83 20.96 6.84
N GLU A 86 20.77 21.75 7.03
CA GLU A 86 20.82 23.04 7.73
C GLU A 86 20.46 22.93 9.23
N ARG A 87 19.87 21.83 9.65
CA ARG A 87 19.37 21.65 11.03
C ARG A 87 20.05 20.52 11.79
N GLY A 88 20.93 19.74 11.11
CA GLY A 88 21.58 18.57 11.70
C GLY A 88 20.61 17.43 11.97
N VAL A 89 20.88 16.65 13.01
CA VAL A 89 20.03 15.53 13.45
C VAL A 89 18.93 16.04 14.38
N ILE A 90 17.67 15.74 14.04
CA ILE A 90 16.49 16.17 14.77
C ILE A 90 15.70 14.95 15.23
N SER A 91 15.29 14.95 16.50
CA SER A 91 14.35 13.98 17.06
C SER A 91 12.91 14.45 16.90
N LEU A 92 12.03 13.56 16.44
CA LEU A 92 10.64 13.84 16.14
C LEU A 92 9.74 12.81 16.84
N SER A 93 8.70 13.28 17.50
CA SER A 93 7.65 12.42 18.07
C SER A 93 6.32 13.16 18.12
N ARG A 94 5.30 12.55 18.70
CA ARG A 94 4.01 13.19 18.93
C ARG A 94 4.08 14.34 19.96
N ASP A 95 5.13 14.36 20.78
CA ASP A 95 5.36 15.34 21.86
C ASP A 95 6.55 16.26 21.58
N GLU A 96 7.50 15.83 20.73
CA GLU A 96 8.71 16.55 20.37
C GLU A 96 8.74 16.86 18.88
N ASN A 97 8.82 18.14 18.49
CA ASN A 97 8.78 18.60 17.10
C ASN A 97 7.57 18.03 16.33
N LYS A 98 6.41 18.08 16.94
CA LYS A 98 5.17 17.41 16.52
C LYS A 98 4.76 17.72 15.08
N GLU A 99 4.86 18.99 14.65
CA GLU A 99 4.48 19.38 13.29
C GLU A 99 5.38 18.73 12.25
N ILE A 100 6.71 18.72 12.49
CA ILE A 100 7.69 18.10 11.60
C ILE A 100 7.50 16.60 11.59
N PHE A 101 7.16 15.98 12.74
CA PHE A 101 6.82 14.56 12.82
C PHE A 101 5.71 14.19 11.85
N PHE A 102 4.61 14.92 11.84
CA PHE A 102 3.50 14.68 10.93
C PHE A 102 3.78 15.07 9.48
N LEU A 103 4.68 16.05 9.24
CA LEU A 103 5.17 16.37 7.90
C LEU A 103 6.10 15.26 7.34
N THR A 104 6.83 14.57 8.22
CA THR A 104 7.75 13.49 7.83
C THR A 104 6.99 12.23 7.44
N ILE A 105 5.97 11.87 8.21
CA ILE A 105 5.14 10.68 7.95
C ILE A 105 4.24 10.95 6.74
N GLY A 106 4.46 10.20 5.65
CA GLY A 106 3.74 10.42 4.40
C GLY A 106 4.09 11.72 3.68
N GLY A 107 5.19 12.38 4.07
CA GLY A 107 5.71 13.57 3.41
C GLY A 107 6.69 13.28 2.27
N TYR A 108 6.82 12.01 1.89
CA TYR A 108 7.64 11.58 0.74
C TYR A 108 9.11 12.02 0.81
N GLY A 109 9.65 12.23 2.04
CA GLY A 109 11.06 12.57 2.27
C GLY A 109 11.40 14.07 2.19
N VAL A 110 10.43 14.97 2.16
CA VAL A 110 10.68 16.43 2.06
C VAL A 110 11.27 17.06 3.32
N THR A 111 11.17 16.40 4.46
CA THR A 111 11.66 16.94 5.75
C THR A 111 13.10 16.56 6.07
N GLY A 112 13.67 15.61 5.33
CA GLY A 112 15.01 15.14 5.56
C GLY A 112 15.17 13.61 5.40
N ILE A 113 16.37 13.14 5.68
CA ILE A 113 16.71 11.71 5.60
C ILE A 113 16.34 11.05 6.93
N ILE A 114 15.44 10.08 6.91
CA ILE A 114 15.10 9.28 8.09
C ILE A 114 16.29 8.37 8.40
N LEU A 115 16.86 8.52 9.60
CA LEU A 115 18.02 7.74 10.06
C LEU A 115 17.58 6.54 10.92
N GLU A 116 16.77 6.82 11.93
CA GLU A 116 16.33 5.85 12.93
C GLU A 116 14.83 5.99 13.18
N ALA A 117 14.20 4.92 13.63
CA ALA A 117 12.82 4.93 14.10
C ALA A 117 12.63 4.07 15.34
N THR A 118 11.73 4.48 16.22
CA THR A 118 11.13 3.65 17.25
C THR A 118 9.76 3.23 16.79
N LEU A 119 9.51 1.93 16.72
CA LEU A 119 8.22 1.38 16.32
C LEU A 119 7.54 0.67 17.49
N GLN A 120 6.23 0.82 17.60
CA GLN A 120 5.37 -0.02 18.42
C GLN A 120 5.19 -1.36 17.71
N VAL A 121 5.46 -2.45 18.40
CA VAL A 121 5.28 -3.82 17.94
C VAL A 121 4.35 -4.57 18.89
N TYR A 122 3.71 -5.62 18.40
CA TYR A 122 2.62 -6.27 19.11
C TYR A 122 2.90 -7.75 19.27
N ALA A 123 2.59 -8.29 20.43
CA ALA A 123 2.65 -9.72 20.66
C ALA A 123 1.63 -10.45 19.77
N VAL A 124 2.03 -11.58 19.24
CA VAL A 124 1.14 -12.45 18.46
C VAL A 124 1.17 -13.87 19.05
N GLN A 125 0.01 -14.48 19.21
CA GLN A 125 -0.14 -15.81 19.79
C GLN A 125 0.10 -16.93 18.78
N SER A 126 0.04 -16.60 17.49
CA SER A 126 0.19 -17.56 16.39
C SER A 126 0.72 -16.88 15.13
N ASN A 127 1.61 -17.56 14.40
CA ASN A 127 2.02 -17.13 13.06
C ASN A 127 1.19 -17.77 11.94
N ILE A 128 -0.01 -18.27 12.26
CA ILE A 128 -0.94 -18.90 11.32
C ILE A 128 -2.15 -17.99 11.14
N VAL A 129 -2.55 -17.76 9.88
CA VAL A 129 -3.79 -17.08 9.50
C VAL A 129 -4.74 -18.11 8.90
N GLU A 130 -5.93 -18.22 9.46
CA GLU A 130 -7.04 -18.95 8.87
C GLU A 130 -7.73 -18.06 7.84
N VAL A 131 -7.83 -18.55 6.61
CA VAL A 131 -8.34 -17.77 5.47
C VAL A 131 -9.62 -18.39 4.97
N THR A 132 -10.68 -17.59 4.92
CA THR A 132 -11.95 -17.92 4.28
C THR A 132 -12.07 -17.12 2.97
N ASN A 133 -12.27 -17.83 1.86
CA ASN A 133 -12.46 -17.22 0.55
C ASN A 133 -13.94 -17.16 0.19
N VAL A 134 -14.43 -15.95 -0.13
CA VAL A 134 -15.80 -15.70 -0.59
C VAL A 134 -15.74 -15.20 -2.03
N SER A 135 -16.48 -15.87 -2.94
CA SER A 135 -16.56 -15.44 -4.35
C SER A 135 -17.58 -14.33 -4.54
N PHE A 136 -17.30 -13.42 -5.47
CA PHE A 136 -18.20 -12.34 -5.87
C PHE A 136 -18.19 -12.12 -7.38
N ASN A 137 -19.22 -11.46 -7.92
CA ASN A 137 -19.41 -11.23 -9.35
C ASN A 137 -19.42 -9.75 -9.75
N SER A 138 -19.28 -8.83 -8.79
CA SER A 138 -19.11 -7.40 -9.04
C SER A 138 -18.24 -6.74 -7.99
N ILE A 139 -17.61 -5.61 -8.32
CA ILE A 139 -16.84 -4.81 -7.34
C ILE A 139 -17.78 -4.33 -6.23
N TYR A 140 -19.03 -4.00 -6.54
CA TYR A 140 -19.98 -3.57 -5.52
C TYR A 140 -20.33 -4.71 -4.53
N GLU A 141 -20.55 -5.94 -5.02
CA GLU A 141 -20.75 -7.12 -4.16
C GLU A 141 -19.54 -7.35 -3.22
N SER A 142 -18.31 -7.10 -3.71
CA SER A 142 -17.13 -7.19 -2.86
C SER A 142 -17.11 -6.15 -1.74
N TYR A 143 -17.62 -4.95 -1.99
CA TYR A 143 -17.79 -3.92 -0.97
C TYR A 143 -18.83 -4.33 0.08
N GLU A 144 -19.95 -4.92 -0.33
CA GLU A 144 -20.99 -5.42 0.59
C GLU A 144 -20.44 -6.56 1.49
N ILE A 145 -19.67 -7.49 0.91
CA ILE A 145 -18.99 -8.54 1.69
C ILE A 145 -18.07 -7.92 2.74
N LEU A 146 -17.25 -6.94 2.37
CA LEU A 146 -16.34 -6.27 3.31
C LEU A 146 -17.12 -5.55 4.42
N MET A 147 -18.19 -4.84 4.09
CA MET A 147 -19.01 -4.14 5.08
C MET A 147 -19.70 -5.08 6.07
N ASN A 148 -20.12 -6.27 5.63
CA ASN A 148 -20.75 -7.28 6.48
C ASN A 148 -19.75 -8.04 7.36
N GLU A 149 -18.50 -8.20 6.89
CA GLU A 149 -17.50 -9.04 7.54
C GLU A 149 -16.41 -8.27 8.30
N LYS A 150 -16.42 -6.95 8.26
CA LYS A 150 -15.35 -6.08 8.79
C LYS A 150 -15.04 -6.28 10.28
N GLU A 151 -16.03 -6.69 11.08
CA GLU A 151 -15.86 -6.94 12.53
C GLU A 151 -15.49 -8.41 12.84
N ASN A 152 -15.57 -9.32 11.85
CA ASN A 152 -15.40 -10.76 12.06
C ASN A 152 -13.97 -11.23 11.76
N TYR A 153 -13.19 -10.44 11.00
CA TYR A 153 -11.86 -10.80 10.52
C TYR A 153 -10.84 -9.69 10.75
N ASP A 154 -9.56 -10.09 10.88
CA ASP A 154 -8.45 -9.16 11.10
C ASP A 154 -7.94 -8.53 9.81
N TYR A 155 -8.06 -9.25 8.69
CA TYR A 155 -7.46 -8.90 7.40
C TYR A 155 -8.41 -9.12 6.23
N PHE A 156 -8.32 -8.24 5.24
CA PHE A 156 -9.17 -8.27 4.05
C PHE A 156 -8.34 -8.08 2.79
N HIS A 157 -8.49 -9.01 1.83
CA HIS A 157 -7.81 -8.90 0.54
C HIS A 157 -8.72 -9.40 -0.59
N GLY A 158 -9.24 -8.46 -1.39
CA GLY A 158 -10.01 -8.79 -2.59
C GLY A 158 -9.11 -8.89 -3.82
N TRP A 159 -9.38 -9.87 -4.65
CA TRP A 159 -8.85 -10.00 -6.01
C TRP A 159 -10.00 -10.09 -6.99
N CYS A 160 -10.02 -9.25 -8.01
CA CYS A 160 -11.03 -9.28 -9.06
C CYS A 160 -10.38 -9.22 -10.45
N GLY A 161 -10.75 -10.15 -11.32
CA GLY A 161 -10.52 -10.05 -12.75
C GLY A 161 -11.62 -9.25 -13.42
N ILE A 162 -11.26 -8.30 -14.27
CA ILE A 162 -12.18 -7.50 -15.08
C ILE A 162 -11.94 -7.82 -16.54
N SER A 163 -12.96 -8.36 -17.21
CA SER A 163 -12.87 -8.60 -18.66
C SER A 163 -12.97 -7.30 -19.45
N PRO A 164 -12.51 -7.25 -20.71
CA PRO A 164 -12.68 -6.06 -21.55
C PRO A 164 -14.14 -5.66 -21.78
N SER A 165 -15.09 -6.59 -21.62
CA SER A 165 -16.53 -6.32 -21.67
C SER A 165 -17.11 -5.82 -20.33
N GLY A 166 -16.26 -5.57 -19.33
CA GLY A 166 -16.69 -5.13 -18.00
C GLY A 166 -17.18 -6.24 -17.07
N LYS A 167 -17.23 -7.52 -17.51
CA LYS A 167 -17.62 -8.63 -16.62
C LYS A 167 -16.56 -8.83 -15.55
N GLN A 168 -17.01 -8.98 -14.33
CA GLN A 168 -16.19 -9.06 -13.13
C GLN A 168 -16.37 -10.43 -12.47
N LYS A 169 -15.28 -10.98 -11.95
CA LYS A 169 -15.30 -12.15 -11.06
C LYS A 169 -14.11 -12.07 -10.12
N GLY A 170 -14.38 -12.29 -8.84
CA GLY A 170 -13.33 -12.16 -7.83
C GLY A 170 -13.51 -13.08 -6.63
N ILE A 171 -12.49 -13.03 -5.80
CA ILE A 171 -12.40 -13.71 -4.51
C ILE A 171 -12.03 -12.68 -3.44
N MET A 172 -12.81 -12.64 -2.37
CA MET A 172 -12.48 -11.95 -1.14
C MET A 172 -11.86 -12.95 -0.17
N SER A 173 -10.60 -12.75 0.17
CA SER A 173 -9.90 -13.53 1.20
C SER A 173 -10.01 -12.81 2.53
N LEU A 174 -10.69 -13.42 3.47
CA LEU A 174 -10.93 -12.95 4.83
C LEU A 174 -10.00 -13.72 5.76
N GLY A 175 -9.09 -13.03 6.46
CA GLY A 175 -8.07 -13.63 7.29
C GLY A 175 -8.29 -13.37 8.77
N LYS A 176 -8.12 -14.41 9.60
CA LYS A 176 -8.14 -14.31 11.07
C LYS A 176 -6.91 -15.00 11.65
N ILE A 177 -6.24 -14.36 12.61
CA ILE A 177 -5.13 -14.98 13.31
C ILE A 177 -5.65 -16.18 14.11
N SER A 178 -5.02 -17.34 13.93
CA SER A 178 -5.43 -18.60 14.54
C SER A 178 -4.93 -18.72 15.97
N ASP A 179 -5.64 -19.48 16.81
CA ASP A 179 -5.21 -19.83 18.17
C ASP A 179 -4.26 -21.04 18.20
N LYS A 180 -3.91 -21.61 17.04
CA LYS A 180 -3.20 -22.91 16.92
C LYS A 180 -1.68 -22.85 17.17
N GLY A 181 -1.16 -21.72 17.70
CA GLY A 181 0.26 -21.59 18.03
C GLY A 181 1.15 -21.37 16.80
N PHE A 182 2.46 -21.58 16.98
CA PHE A 182 3.46 -21.28 15.96
C PHE A 182 3.80 -22.50 15.11
N LYS A 183 3.81 -22.32 13.79
CA LYS A 183 4.45 -23.25 12.84
C LYS A 183 5.88 -22.79 12.57
N SER A 184 6.79 -23.77 12.44
CA SER A 184 8.15 -23.49 11.99
C SER A 184 8.13 -22.85 10.59
N ASP A 185 8.68 -21.65 10.48
CA ASP A 185 8.69 -20.81 9.27
C ASP A 185 9.97 -21.03 8.43
N ASN A 186 10.52 -22.26 8.46
CA ASN A 186 11.82 -22.62 7.87
C ASN A 186 11.90 -22.52 6.33
N LYS A 187 10.87 -22.04 5.64
CA LYS A 187 10.82 -22.00 4.18
C LYS A 187 11.06 -20.63 3.55
N HIS A 188 11.14 -19.57 4.33
CA HIS A 188 11.34 -18.24 3.75
C HIS A 188 12.81 -18.00 3.46
N LYS A 189 13.20 -18.23 2.18
CA LYS A 189 14.47 -17.74 1.66
C LYS A 189 14.46 -16.20 1.80
N SER A 190 15.59 -15.62 2.18
CA SER A 190 15.77 -14.17 2.14
C SER A 190 15.43 -13.70 0.73
N HIS A 191 14.44 -12.84 0.61
CA HIS A 191 14.16 -12.20 -0.66
C HIS A 191 15.16 -11.03 -0.78
N ASP A 192 16.25 -11.26 -1.51
CA ASP A 192 17.09 -10.17 -1.95
C ASP A 192 16.21 -9.17 -2.72
N VAL A 193 16.45 -7.89 -2.51
CA VAL A 193 15.75 -6.81 -3.22
C VAL A 193 15.85 -7.10 -4.71
N PHE A 194 14.71 -7.49 -5.33
CA PHE A 194 14.69 -7.83 -6.74
C PHE A 194 15.06 -6.59 -7.57
N PRO A 195 16.14 -6.63 -8.35
CA PRO A 195 16.37 -5.58 -9.32
C PRO A 195 15.28 -5.68 -10.40
N PHE A 196 14.41 -4.68 -10.49
CA PHE A 196 13.42 -4.54 -11.56
C PHE A 196 14.05 -4.45 -12.97
N HIS A 197 15.35 -4.60 -13.10
CA HIS A 197 16.10 -4.36 -14.32
C HIS A 197 16.02 -5.46 -15.39
N ASN A 198 15.39 -6.60 -15.09
CA ASN A 198 15.21 -7.71 -16.05
C ASN A 198 13.76 -7.92 -16.46
N ALA A 199 12.99 -6.85 -16.64
CA ALA A 199 11.66 -6.96 -17.24
C ALA A 199 11.79 -7.54 -18.66
N ASN A 200 10.95 -8.52 -19.00
CA ASN A 200 10.87 -9.04 -20.36
C ASN A 200 10.59 -7.89 -21.34
N LYS A 201 11.27 -7.87 -22.49
CA LYS A 201 11.07 -6.86 -23.53
C LYS A 201 9.66 -6.93 -24.16
N ILE A 202 8.98 -8.04 -23.99
CA ILE A 202 7.69 -8.35 -24.62
C ILE A 202 6.59 -8.26 -23.55
N ASN A 203 5.53 -7.50 -23.86
CA ASN A 203 4.31 -7.50 -23.04
C ASN A 203 3.52 -8.79 -23.30
N LEU A 204 3.49 -9.69 -22.32
CA LEU A 204 2.77 -10.96 -22.38
C LEU A 204 1.31 -10.84 -21.89
N PHE A 205 0.91 -9.72 -21.28
CA PHE A 205 -0.46 -9.49 -20.85
C PHE A 205 -1.40 -9.20 -22.03
N GLY A 206 -1.58 -10.19 -22.92
CA GLY A 206 -2.71 -10.22 -23.84
C GLY A 206 -4.02 -10.55 -23.12
N THR A 207 -5.16 -10.17 -23.71
CA THR A 207 -6.49 -10.42 -23.13
C THR A 207 -6.73 -11.88 -22.75
N PHE A 208 -6.25 -12.81 -23.61
CA PHE A 208 -6.37 -14.25 -23.37
C PHE A 208 -5.58 -14.71 -22.14
N VAL A 209 -4.31 -14.30 -22.03
CA VAL A 209 -3.43 -14.67 -20.90
C VAL A 209 -3.99 -14.15 -19.59
N MET A 210 -4.46 -12.90 -19.56
CA MET A 210 -5.08 -12.30 -18.37
C MET A 210 -6.35 -13.05 -17.97
N SER A 211 -7.21 -13.39 -18.93
CA SER A 211 -8.44 -14.14 -18.66
C SER A 211 -8.14 -15.55 -18.12
N LEU A 212 -7.11 -16.20 -18.65
CA LEU A 212 -6.69 -17.54 -18.17
C LEU A 212 -6.13 -17.47 -16.75
N ILE A 213 -5.26 -16.51 -16.44
CA ILE A 213 -4.71 -16.31 -15.10
C ILE A 213 -5.83 -16.06 -14.10
N ASN A 214 -6.75 -15.12 -14.42
CA ASN A 214 -7.87 -14.79 -13.57
C ASN A 214 -8.82 -15.99 -13.36
N LEU A 215 -9.06 -16.80 -14.41
CA LEU A 215 -9.86 -18.01 -14.29
C LEU A 215 -9.21 -19.05 -13.37
N ILE A 216 -7.92 -19.33 -13.57
CA ILE A 216 -7.17 -20.27 -12.72
C ILE A 216 -7.19 -19.80 -11.26
N TYR A 217 -6.93 -18.52 -11.01
CA TYR A 217 -6.97 -17.96 -9.67
C TYR A 217 -8.36 -18.09 -9.04
N PHE A 218 -9.41 -17.73 -9.79
CA PHE A 218 -10.80 -17.80 -9.32
C PHE A 218 -11.19 -19.25 -8.97
N VAL A 219 -10.98 -20.19 -9.90
CA VAL A 219 -11.38 -21.58 -9.71
C VAL A 219 -10.63 -22.22 -8.54
N SER A 220 -9.31 -22.02 -8.45
CA SER A 220 -8.49 -22.59 -7.38
C SER A 220 -8.90 -22.06 -6.00
N ASN A 221 -9.14 -20.74 -5.85
CA ASN A 221 -9.50 -20.15 -4.58
C ASN A 221 -10.97 -20.39 -4.20
N LYS A 222 -11.86 -20.59 -5.18
CA LYS A 222 -13.24 -21.01 -4.94
C LYS A 222 -13.30 -22.46 -4.45
N PHE A 223 -12.48 -23.34 -5.03
CA PHE A 223 -12.42 -24.74 -4.61
C PHE A 223 -11.81 -24.88 -3.20
N PHE A 224 -10.71 -24.16 -2.93
CA PHE A 224 -10.08 -24.12 -1.62
C PHE A 224 -10.59 -22.91 -0.81
N TYR A 225 -11.91 -22.89 -0.49
CA TYR A 225 -12.54 -21.77 0.18
C TYR A 225 -12.08 -21.57 1.63
N LYS A 226 -11.57 -22.61 2.28
CA LYS A 226 -10.90 -22.53 3.60
C LYS A 226 -9.48 -23.08 3.49
N LYS A 227 -8.53 -22.30 3.99
CA LYS A 227 -7.12 -22.70 4.03
C LYS A 227 -6.38 -21.96 5.15
N THR A 228 -5.20 -22.46 5.47
CA THR A 228 -4.29 -21.76 6.39
C THR A 228 -3.07 -21.26 5.63
N LYS A 229 -2.60 -20.07 5.99
CA LYS A 229 -1.34 -19.50 5.52
C LYS A 229 -0.46 -19.16 6.72
N THR A 230 0.85 -19.01 6.51
CA THR A 230 1.68 -18.34 7.50
C THR A 230 1.32 -16.87 7.54
N LEU A 231 1.54 -16.20 8.67
CA LEU A 231 1.33 -14.75 8.80
C LEU A 231 2.20 -13.99 7.79
N TYR A 232 3.43 -14.46 7.56
CA TYR A 232 4.33 -13.91 6.53
C TYR A 232 3.72 -13.98 5.13
N ASP A 233 3.29 -15.16 4.66
CA ASP A 233 2.71 -15.32 3.32
C ASP A 233 1.39 -14.55 3.16
N PHE A 234 0.70 -14.30 4.25
CA PHE A 234 -0.52 -13.51 4.23
C PHE A 234 -0.22 -12.01 4.17
N LEU A 235 0.70 -11.51 4.99
CA LEU A 235 1.09 -10.10 5.01
C LEU A 235 1.82 -9.68 3.73
N PHE A 236 2.66 -10.58 3.18
CA PHE A 236 3.52 -10.29 2.04
C PHE A 236 3.19 -11.09 0.78
N PRO A 237 1.96 -10.99 0.24
CA PRO A 237 1.57 -11.74 -0.96
C PRO A 237 2.40 -11.36 -2.20
N SER A 238 3.04 -10.19 -2.19
CA SER A 238 3.91 -9.73 -3.29
C SER A 238 5.36 -10.23 -3.19
N ALA A 239 5.72 -10.98 -2.14
CA ALA A 239 7.08 -11.50 -1.96
C ALA A 239 7.58 -12.35 -3.14
N ASN A 240 6.68 -13.07 -3.81
CA ASN A 240 6.99 -14.00 -4.90
C ASN A 240 6.42 -13.53 -6.26
N ASN A 241 5.94 -12.28 -6.39
CA ASN A 241 5.21 -11.82 -7.57
C ASN A 241 6.10 -11.22 -8.68
N PHE A 242 7.41 -11.48 -8.67
CA PHE A 242 8.31 -11.03 -9.75
C PHE A 242 7.82 -11.44 -11.14
N PHE A 243 7.34 -12.69 -11.27
CA PHE A 243 6.79 -13.20 -12.53
C PHE A 243 5.62 -12.33 -13.04
N TYR A 244 4.71 -11.93 -12.16
CA TYR A 244 3.57 -11.07 -12.54
C TYR A 244 4.05 -9.74 -13.15
N PHE A 245 4.95 -9.02 -12.47
CA PHE A 245 5.44 -7.73 -12.97
C PHE A 245 6.29 -7.85 -14.23
N SER A 246 7.04 -8.94 -14.40
CA SER A 246 7.84 -9.18 -15.59
C SER A 246 7.00 -9.34 -16.87
N MET A 247 5.73 -9.72 -16.75
CA MET A 247 4.82 -9.92 -17.88
C MET A 247 4.35 -8.62 -18.55
N PHE A 248 4.53 -7.46 -17.93
CA PHE A 248 4.14 -6.16 -18.53
C PHE A 248 5.12 -5.62 -19.57
N GLY A 249 6.27 -6.24 -19.73
CA GLY A 249 7.32 -5.79 -20.65
C GLY A 249 7.91 -4.43 -20.27
N ASN A 250 8.60 -3.79 -21.22
CA ASN A 250 9.33 -2.53 -20.96
C ASN A 250 8.42 -1.32 -20.63
N LYS A 251 7.15 -1.37 -21.02
CA LYS A 251 6.20 -0.28 -20.74
C LYS A 251 5.67 -0.30 -19.31
N GLY A 252 5.80 -1.43 -18.63
CA GLY A 252 5.37 -1.61 -17.25
C GLY A 252 3.85 -1.58 -17.06
N VAL A 253 3.47 -1.41 -15.80
CA VAL A 253 2.08 -1.32 -15.31
C VAL A 253 1.83 0.08 -14.77
N ILE A 254 0.59 0.57 -14.94
CA ILE A 254 0.09 1.74 -14.22
C ILE A 254 -0.86 1.22 -13.16
N GLU A 255 -0.58 1.50 -11.90
CA GLU A 255 -1.50 1.22 -10.80
C GLU A 255 -2.21 2.51 -10.41
N HIS A 256 -3.53 2.53 -10.55
CA HIS A 256 -4.40 3.56 -10.01
C HIS A 256 -5.06 3.02 -8.75
N GLN A 257 -4.81 3.66 -7.61
CA GLN A 257 -5.36 3.27 -6.33
C GLN A 257 -6.06 4.45 -5.68
N VAL A 258 -7.31 4.27 -5.27
CA VAL A 258 -8.18 5.33 -4.78
C VAL A 258 -8.98 4.88 -3.55
N ILE A 259 -9.25 5.81 -2.63
CA ILE A 259 -10.23 5.63 -1.54
C ILE A 259 -11.51 6.35 -1.95
N ILE A 260 -12.60 5.61 -2.04
CA ILE A 260 -13.93 6.08 -2.38
C ILE A 260 -14.73 6.22 -1.09
N PRO A 261 -15.23 7.43 -0.73
CA PRO A 261 -16.08 7.59 0.45
C PRO A 261 -17.28 6.64 0.42
N HIS A 262 -17.64 6.06 1.56
CA HIS A 262 -18.71 5.05 1.66
C HIS A 262 -20.03 5.49 1.03
N SER A 263 -20.40 6.78 1.16
CA SER A 263 -21.63 7.35 0.58
C SER A 263 -21.65 7.34 -0.95
N ASN A 264 -20.48 7.28 -1.61
CA ASN A 264 -20.33 7.43 -3.05
C ASN A 264 -20.00 6.13 -3.78
N VAL A 265 -19.75 5.02 -3.06
CA VAL A 265 -19.26 3.75 -3.64
C VAL A 265 -20.17 3.24 -4.76
N SER A 266 -21.49 3.20 -4.55
CA SER A 266 -22.43 2.68 -5.56
C SER A 266 -22.43 3.52 -6.85
N LEU A 267 -22.42 4.85 -6.72
CA LEU A 267 -22.44 5.76 -7.87
C LEU A 267 -21.09 5.74 -8.60
N TYR A 268 -19.98 5.74 -7.86
CA TYR A 268 -18.65 5.66 -8.43
C TYR A 268 -18.44 4.37 -9.22
N ILE A 269 -18.78 3.22 -8.65
CA ILE A 269 -18.59 1.92 -9.33
C ILE A 269 -19.41 1.86 -10.62
N ARG A 270 -20.64 2.34 -10.62
CA ARG A 270 -21.48 2.39 -11.84
C ARG A 270 -20.85 3.24 -12.94
N GLU A 271 -20.30 4.41 -12.63
CA GLU A 271 -19.60 5.24 -13.62
C GLU A 271 -18.29 4.60 -14.08
N LEU A 272 -17.52 4.01 -13.17
CA LEU A 272 -16.30 3.27 -13.50
C LEU A 272 -16.60 2.11 -14.47
N GLU A 273 -17.64 1.33 -14.23
CA GLU A 273 -18.08 0.23 -15.10
C GLU A 273 -18.46 0.74 -16.50
N ASN A 274 -19.16 1.88 -16.60
CA ASN A 274 -19.47 2.51 -17.87
C ASN A 274 -18.20 2.95 -18.61
N ILE A 275 -17.23 3.56 -17.93
CA ILE A 275 -15.95 3.96 -18.53
C ILE A 275 -15.20 2.72 -19.04
N ILE A 276 -15.13 1.66 -18.26
CA ILE A 276 -14.44 0.40 -18.63
C ILE A 276 -15.14 -0.26 -19.84
N SER A 277 -16.46 -0.39 -19.81
CA SER A 277 -17.22 -1.07 -20.87
C SER A 277 -17.14 -0.34 -22.22
N ASN A 278 -17.15 1.00 -22.19
CA ASN A 278 -17.08 1.84 -23.40
C ASN A 278 -15.68 1.84 -24.03
N ASN A 279 -14.62 1.88 -23.22
CA ASN A 279 -13.24 2.03 -23.69
C ASN A 279 -12.46 0.72 -23.75
N ARG A 280 -12.91 -0.32 -23.06
CA ARG A 280 -12.33 -1.66 -23.02
C ARG A 280 -10.83 -1.68 -22.74
N PRO A 281 -10.35 -1.03 -21.65
CA PRO A 281 -8.94 -1.05 -21.28
C PRO A 281 -8.51 -2.47 -20.87
N ARG A 282 -7.19 -2.72 -20.92
CA ARG A 282 -6.63 -3.95 -20.38
C ARG A 282 -6.31 -3.74 -18.90
N ILE A 283 -7.13 -4.31 -18.02
CA ILE A 283 -6.94 -4.31 -16.57
C ILE A 283 -6.51 -5.71 -16.17
N SER A 284 -5.28 -5.86 -15.67
CA SER A 284 -4.74 -7.16 -15.30
C SER A 284 -5.25 -7.63 -13.95
N LEU A 285 -5.55 -6.70 -13.04
CA LEU A 285 -5.89 -6.98 -11.67
C LEU A 285 -6.66 -5.82 -11.07
N CYS A 286 -7.61 -6.14 -10.21
CA CYS A 286 -8.29 -5.21 -9.35
C CYS A 286 -8.18 -5.72 -7.90
N HIS A 287 -7.73 -4.85 -7.00
CA HIS A 287 -7.68 -5.13 -5.56
C HIS A 287 -8.66 -4.25 -4.81
N MET A 288 -9.19 -4.78 -3.71
CA MET A 288 -10.07 -4.01 -2.84
C MET A 288 -9.80 -4.28 -1.37
N LYS A 289 -10.03 -3.23 -0.56
CA LYS A 289 -9.88 -3.22 0.90
C LYS A 289 -10.86 -2.23 1.52
N LEU A 290 -11.05 -2.28 2.84
CA LEU A 290 -11.67 -1.19 3.59
C LEU A 290 -10.61 -0.33 4.27
N PHE A 291 -10.89 0.95 4.31
CA PHE A 291 -10.14 1.94 5.05
C PHE A 291 -11.04 2.54 6.13
N SER A 292 -10.46 2.80 7.30
CA SER A 292 -11.06 3.57 8.38
C SER A 292 -9.97 4.46 8.95
N GLY A 293 -10.00 5.75 8.59
CA GLY A 293 -8.97 6.69 8.95
C GLY A 293 -9.35 8.13 8.61
N LYS A 294 -8.38 9.03 8.69
CA LYS A 294 -8.56 10.44 8.33
C LYS A 294 -7.36 10.89 7.51
N THR A 295 -7.64 11.51 6.38
CA THR A 295 -6.62 12.12 5.55
C THR A 295 -5.89 13.21 6.34
N HIS A 296 -4.56 13.13 6.40
CA HIS A 296 -3.72 14.14 7.00
C HIS A 296 -2.70 14.62 5.96
N TYR A 297 -2.62 15.91 5.71
CA TYR A 297 -1.81 16.49 4.64
C TYR A 297 -2.12 15.83 3.28
N VAL A 298 -1.09 15.22 2.65
CA VAL A 298 -1.18 14.50 1.37
C VAL A 298 -1.02 12.99 1.55
N ASN A 299 -1.32 12.48 2.76
CA ASN A 299 -1.26 11.06 3.06
C ASN A 299 -2.42 10.31 2.41
N PHE A 300 -2.12 9.14 1.85
CA PHE A 300 -3.14 8.22 1.37
C PHE A 300 -3.79 7.50 2.55
N ASP A 301 -4.76 8.17 3.15
CA ASP A 301 -5.56 7.70 4.28
C ASP A 301 -6.96 8.30 4.20
N GLY A 302 -7.94 7.69 4.84
CA GLY A 302 -9.32 8.14 4.81
C GLY A 302 -10.29 7.05 5.27
N ASP A 303 -11.58 7.36 5.20
CA ASP A 303 -12.67 6.43 5.52
C ASP A 303 -13.43 6.09 4.24
N GLY A 304 -13.38 4.80 3.82
CA GLY A 304 -14.01 4.40 2.57
C GLY A 304 -13.55 3.05 2.01
N PHE A 305 -14.00 2.81 0.79
CA PHE A 305 -13.65 1.64 0.00
C PHE A 305 -12.40 1.91 -0.85
N CYS A 306 -11.32 1.23 -0.55
CA CYS A 306 -10.08 1.33 -1.32
C CYS A 306 -10.11 0.38 -2.49
N LEU A 307 -10.01 0.93 -3.70
CA LEU A 307 -9.96 0.21 -4.96
C LEU A 307 -8.64 0.49 -5.66
N ALA A 308 -7.95 -0.56 -6.11
CA ALA A 308 -6.73 -0.45 -6.92
C ALA A 308 -6.89 -1.21 -8.23
N LEU A 309 -6.57 -0.56 -9.34
CA LEU A 309 -6.68 -1.08 -10.70
C LEU A 309 -5.29 -1.10 -11.34
N HIS A 310 -4.86 -2.24 -11.86
CA HIS A 310 -3.61 -2.40 -12.59
C HIS A 310 -3.86 -2.37 -14.09
N PHE A 311 -3.46 -1.30 -14.73
CA PHE A 311 -3.59 -1.11 -16.18
C PHE A 311 -2.32 -1.50 -16.92
N VAL A 312 -2.46 -2.16 -18.04
CA VAL A 312 -1.36 -2.29 -19.01
C VAL A 312 -1.06 -0.89 -19.57
N ASN A 313 0.20 -0.45 -19.50
CA ASN A 313 0.57 0.89 -19.95
C ASN A 313 0.47 1.03 -21.48
N ASN A 314 -0.60 1.67 -21.95
CA ASN A 314 -0.88 1.95 -23.36
C ASN A 314 -1.81 3.18 -23.50
N ASN A 315 -2.02 3.63 -24.74
CA ASN A 315 -2.82 4.83 -25.01
C ASN A 315 -4.28 4.71 -24.52
N VAL A 316 -4.92 3.55 -24.65
CA VAL A 316 -6.30 3.33 -24.18
C VAL A 316 -6.36 3.49 -22.66
N SER A 317 -5.43 2.88 -21.93
CA SER A 317 -5.35 3.01 -20.48
C SER A 317 -5.15 4.47 -20.05
N ASN A 318 -4.32 5.23 -20.76
CA ASN A 318 -4.10 6.64 -20.45
C ASN A 318 -5.35 7.51 -20.68
N ILE A 319 -6.16 7.20 -21.71
CA ILE A 319 -7.45 7.87 -21.93
C ILE A 319 -8.42 7.54 -20.78
N VAL A 320 -8.56 6.25 -20.47
CA VAL A 320 -9.45 5.77 -19.40
C VAL A 320 -9.08 6.37 -18.05
N LEU A 321 -7.80 6.42 -17.73
CA LEU A 321 -7.32 6.99 -16.46
C LEU A 321 -7.65 8.49 -16.34
N LYS A 322 -7.63 9.25 -17.44
CA LYS A 322 -8.10 10.66 -17.45
C LYS A 322 -9.61 10.80 -17.18
N GLU A 323 -10.42 9.85 -17.65
CA GLU A 323 -11.85 9.83 -17.32
C GLU A 323 -12.07 9.41 -15.87
N ILE A 324 -11.26 8.49 -15.36
CA ILE A 324 -11.29 8.09 -13.93
C ILE A 324 -10.90 9.27 -13.03
N ASP A 325 -9.90 10.08 -13.38
CA ASP A 325 -9.54 11.28 -12.61
C ASP A 325 -10.73 12.25 -12.44
N LYS A 326 -11.60 12.36 -13.44
CA LYS A 326 -12.80 13.21 -13.36
C LYS A 326 -13.81 12.67 -12.34
N ILE A 327 -14.05 11.36 -12.34
CA ILE A 327 -14.97 10.76 -11.37
C ILE A 327 -14.36 10.72 -9.96
N ASP A 328 -13.05 10.60 -9.83
CA ASP A 328 -12.36 10.71 -8.55
C ASP A 328 -12.60 12.07 -7.91
N ILE A 329 -12.43 13.15 -8.68
CA ILE A 329 -12.72 14.51 -8.22
C ILE A 329 -14.21 14.67 -7.90
N LYS A 330 -15.09 14.21 -8.79
CA LYS A 330 -16.55 14.31 -8.64
C LYS A 330 -17.07 13.67 -7.35
N TYR A 331 -16.47 12.56 -6.97
CA TYR A 331 -16.90 11.78 -5.79
C TYR A 331 -16.03 11.98 -4.56
N ASN A 332 -15.17 13.01 -4.55
CA ASN A 332 -14.27 13.34 -3.45
C ASN A 332 -13.37 12.16 -3.04
N CYS A 333 -12.86 11.44 -4.02
CA CYS A 333 -11.94 10.34 -3.79
C CYS A 333 -10.53 10.83 -3.53
N VAL A 334 -9.72 10.02 -2.84
CA VAL A 334 -8.31 10.29 -2.57
C VAL A 334 -7.44 9.27 -3.28
N SER A 335 -6.59 9.69 -4.21
CA SER A 335 -5.71 8.81 -4.99
C SER A 335 -4.34 8.64 -4.33
N ASN A 336 -3.75 7.44 -4.43
CA ASN A 336 -2.43 7.15 -3.87
C ASN A 336 -1.30 7.68 -4.74
N LEU A 337 -0.62 8.75 -4.29
CA LEU A 337 0.46 9.42 -5.03
C LEU A 337 1.69 8.52 -5.25
N VAL A 338 1.94 7.55 -4.38
CA VAL A 338 3.05 6.60 -4.53
C VAL A 338 2.79 5.62 -5.68
N LYS A 339 1.51 5.33 -5.97
CA LYS A 339 1.09 4.34 -6.97
C LYS A 339 0.85 4.97 -8.33
N ASP A 340 0.30 6.17 -8.37
CA ASP A 340 -0.06 6.85 -9.61
C ASP A 340 0.79 8.10 -9.86
N SER A 341 1.93 7.90 -10.51
CA SER A 341 2.87 8.98 -10.83
C SER A 341 2.39 9.93 -11.94
N ARG A 342 1.27 9.67 -12.62
CA ARG A 342 0.74 10.50 -13.73
C ARG A 342 -0.17 11.64 -13.26
N LEU A 343 -0.64 11.63 -12.00
CA LEU A 343 -1.52 12.67 -11.47
C LEU A 343 -0.88 14.06 -11.56
N SER A 344 -1.66 15.03 -12.04
CA SER A 344 -1.21 16.42 -12.12
C SER A 344 -1.38 17.14 -10.78
N THR A 345 -0.64 18.24 -10.58
CA THR A 345 -0.77 19.15 -9.43
C THR A 345 -2.22 19.56 -9.20
N GLU A 346 -2.95 19.91 -10.27
CA GLU A 346 -4.36 20.30 -10.20
C GLU A 346 -5.25 19.19 -9.63
N VAL A 347 -5.06 17.95 -10.09
CA VAL A 347 -5.82 16.79 -9.60
C VAL A 347 -5.50 16.52 -8.13
N ILE A 348 -4.22 16.55 -7.76
CA ILE A 348 -3.76 16.37 -6.37
C ILE A 348 -4.41 17.44 -5.47
N GLY A 349 -4.33 18.72 -5.85
CA GLY A 349 -4.89 19.82 -5.07
C GLY A 349 -6.42 19.72 -4.85
N LYS A 350 -7.17 19.13 -5.82
CA LYS A 350 -8.61 18.91 -5.68
C LYS A 350 -8.97 17.69 -4.82
N GLN A 351 -8.12 16.68 -4.80
CA GLN A 351 -8.39 15.43 -4.07
C GLN A 351 -7.95 15.47 -2.60
N TYR A 352 -6.97 16.31 -2.26
CA TYR A 352 -6.42 16.37 -0.91
C TYR A 352 -6.86 17.64 -0.16
N PRO A 353 -7.76 17.54 0.82
CA PRO A 353 -8.30 18.71 1.52
C PRO A 353 -7.25 19.57 2.25
N HIS A 354 -6.11 18.97 2.60
CA HIS A 354 -5.04 19.65 3.32
C HIS A 354 -3.80 19.91 2.46
N TYR A 355 -3.95 19.89 1.13
CA TYR A 355 -2.85 20.12 0.18
C TYR A 355 -2.14 21.46 0.42
N GLU A 356 -2.89 22.58 0.45
CA GLU A 356 -2.32 23.92 0.67
C GLU A 356 -1.59 24.02 2.04
N LYS A 357 -2.17 23.43 3.07
CA LYS A 357 -1.54 23.38 4.39
C LYS A 357 -0.22 22.63 4.34
N PHE A 358 -0.17 21.50 3.63
CA PHE A 358 1.06 20.71 3.46
C PHE A 358 2.14 21.55 2.75
N VAL A 359 1.81 22.15 1.61
CA VAL A 359 2.74 22.96 0.81
C VAL A 359 3.31 24.11 1.65
N ASN A 360 2.45 24.84 2.36
CA ASN A 360 2.86 25.97 3.20
C ASN A 360 3.74 25.53 4.37
N SER A 361 3.36 24.45 5.08
CA SER A 361 4.15 23.93 6.20
C SER A 361 5.54 23.44 5.77
N VAL A 362 5.65 22.81 4.57
CA VAL A 362 6.96 22.39 4.05
C VAL A 362 7.81 23.60 3.66
N LYS A 363 7.23 24.62 2.98
CA LYS A 363 7.95 25.84 2.63
C LYS A 363 8.41 26.66 3.85
N GLU A 364 7.64 26.65 4.93
CA GLU A 364 8.04 27.26 6.20
C GLU A 364 9.18 26.49 6.87
N TYR A 365 9.12 25.16 6.85
CA TYR A 365 10.16 24.29 7.41
C TYR A 365 11.46 24.33 6.60
N ASP A 366 11.38 24.21 5.28
CA ASP A 366 12.52 24.23 4.34
C ASP A 366 12.21 25.14 3.13
N PRO A 367 12.45 26.47 3.26
CA PRO A 367 12.17 27.42 2.18
C PRO A 367 12.90 27.13 0.87
N THR A 368 14.00 26.40 0.94
CA THR A 368 14.86 26.09 -0.21
C THR A 368 14.55 24.75 -0.85
N LEU A 369 13.65 23.96 -0.25
CA LEU A 369 13.26 22.62 -0.71
C LEU A 369 14.47 21.75 -1.02
N LYS A 370 15.36 21.58 -0.03
CA LYS A 370 16.63 20.79 -0.18
C LYS A 370 16.41 19.36 -0.62
N PHE A 371 15.23 18.80 -0.27
CA PHE A 371 14.87 17.46 -0.65
C PHE A 371 13.71 17.48 -1.65
N SER A 372 13.94 16.92 -2.84
CA SER A 372 12.93 16.77 -3.88
C SER A 372 12.98 15.38 -4.51
N ASN A 373 11.84 14.96 -5.05
CA ASN A 373 11.70 13.75 -5.86
C ASN A 373 10.52 13.91 -6.82
N LEU A 374 10.30 12.94 -7.71
CA LEU A 374 9.24 13.02 -8.72
C LEU A 374 7.82 13.26 -8.16
N ILE A 375 7.52 12.84 -6.93
CA ILE A 375 6.22 13.12 -6.30
C ILE A 375 6.18 14.56 -5.81
N THR A 376 7.22 14.98 -5.10
CA THR A 376 7.28 16.31 -4.48
C THR A 376 7.44 17.41 -5.51
N GLU A 377 8.14 17.17 -6.64
CA GLU A 377 8.18 18.09 -7.77
C GLU A 377 6.78 18.40 -8.30
N LYS A 378 5.88 17.41 -8.37
CA LYS A 378 4.48 17.62 -8.76
C LYS A 378 3.66 18.33 -7.70
N ILE A 379 3.99 18.16 -6.42
CA ILE A 379 3.30 18.84 -5.33
C ILE A 379 3.71 20.34 -5.25
N PHE A 380 4.98 20.66 -5.52
CA PHE A 380 5.51 22.01 -5.33
C PHE A 380 5.64 22.85 -6.61
N ASN A 381 5.66 22.25 -7.79
CA ASN A 381 5.69 22.96 -9.06
C ASN A 381 4.27 23.33 -9.49
N ASN A 382 3.89 24.56 -9.19
CA ASN A 382 2.78 25.26 -9.84
C ASN A 382 3.24 25.91 -11.12
#